data_0ab3f0dc7a00d9b2f0afc32f6ad86297
#
_entry.id   0ab3f0dc7a00d9b2f0afc32f6ad86297
#
_cell.length_a   1.000
_cell.length_b   1.000
_cell.length_c   1.000
_cell.angle_alpha   90.00
_cell.angle_beta   90.00
_cell.angle_gamma   90.00
#
_symmetry.space_group_name_H-M   'P 1'
#
loop_
_entity.id
_entity.type
_entity.pdbx_description
1 polymer ?
#
loop_
_entity_poly.entity_id
_entity_poly.type
_entity_poly.pdbx_seq_one_letter_code
_entity_poly.pdbx_strand_id
1 'polypeptide(L)'
;MKDFSLSSSKKPASALKDHFRIVLVDDEADIVHVLKRGLEIKGFEVDAYDSPQEASDSFKPNLYDLAILDIRMPRLNGFALYRQMKKIDPSLTACFLSAFEIHPEEFKKVFPSMANSVKTIIKKPVTINNLIKEIAPFLRTSVVARAHRGEHFLIAFDTPQELIEQSLQFLKTGFLEKLEDILLVTDQLPKDAIRKKIAKEWNVDVKSLEREGRITLMTFREWHLIDDRFDIERSKTMMSKMVRKSIEGGRKGLRSVGDMNPFFSTGMMQQLVAWESSLEKQFELPVTSLCAYYGDNVEQLDNSAIAVMQQHHNITLGATSKR
;
A
#
# COMPACT_ATOMS: atom_id res chain seq x y z
N MET A 1 9.53 45.65 16.90
CA MET A 1 8.59 44.72 17.52
C MET A 1 7.27 44.87 16.77
N LYS A 2 6.97 43.95 15.86
CA LYS A 2 5.63 43.81 15.25
C LYS A 2 5.19 42.39 15.46
N ASP A 3 4.21 42.22 16.32
CA ASP A 3 3.54 40.96 16.60
C ASP A 3 2.84 40.46 15.34
N PHE A 4 3.25 39.28 14.89
CA PHE A 4 2.50 38.50 13.93
C PHE A 4 1.63 37.48 14.69
N SER A 5 0.40 37.89 14.98
CA SER A 5 -0.66 36.99 15.41
C SER A 5 -1.07 36.11 14.22
N LEU A 6 -0.72 34.85 14.24
CA LEU A 6 -1.22 33.84 13.31
C LEU A 6 -2.66 33.49 13.68
N SER A 7 -3.56 33.93 12.83
CA SER A 7 -4.98 33.59 12.88
C SER A 7 -5.20 32.09 12.60
N SER A 8 -6.12 31.54 13.37
CA SER A 8 -6.67 30.19 13.35
C SER A 8 -6.62 29.45 12.01
N SER A 9 -5.87 28.38 12.01
CA SER A 9 -5.78 27.41 10.94
C SER A 9 -7.11 26.68 10.74
N LYS A 10 -7.63 26.72 9.51
CA LYS A 10 -8.57 25.74 9.00
C LYS A 10 -7.95 24.35 9.13
N LYS A 11 -8.64 23.44 9.83
CA LYS A 11 -8.31 22.01 9.81
C LYS A 11 -8.20 21.55 8.36
N PRO A 12 -7.12 20.86 7.95
CA PRO A 12 -7.10 20.18 6.66
C PRO A 12 -8.15 19.06 6.70
N ALA A 13 -9.10 19.12 5.78
CA ALA A 13 -10.03 18.04 5.55
C ALA A 13 -9.32 16.93 4.80
N SER A 14 -8.72 16.00 5.51
CA SER A 14 -8.55 14.59 5.15
C SER A 14 -8.17 13.86 6.43
N ALA A 15 -9.20 13.32 7.12
CA ALA A 15 -8.96 12.30 8.13
C ALA A 15 -8.18 11.17 7.44
N LEU A 16 -6.96 10.92 7.92
CA LEU A 16 -6.14 9.78 7.52
C LEU A 16 -7.00 8.53 7.71
N LYS A 17 -7.19 7.76 6.64
CA LYS A 17 -7.86 6.46 6.73
C LYS A 17 -6.91 5.50 7.44
N ASP A 18 -7.14 5.26 8.71
CA ASP A 18 -6.42 4.24 9.47
C ASP A 18 -6.76 2.81 9.02
N HIS A 19 -7.77 2.64 8.13
CA HIS A 19 -8.29 1.35 7.69
C HIS A 19 -8.66 1.38 6.20
N PHE A 20 -8.49 0.24 5.52
CA PHE A 20 -9.06 0.05 4.18
C PHE A 20 -10.57 0.03 4.22
N ARG A 21 -11.19 0.79 3.35
CA ARG A 21 -12.63 0.84 3.23
C ARG A 21 -13.11 0.11 1.98
N ILE A 22 -13.95 -0.87 2.20
CA ILE A 22 -14.50 -1.76 1.17
C ILE A 22 -15.98 -1.48 1.01
N VAL A 23 -16.46 -1.34 -0.22
CA VAL A 23 -17.88 -1.46 -0.52
C VAL A 23 -18.16 -2.91 -0.92
N LEU A 24 -19.06 -3.58 -0.19
CA LEU A 24 -19.49 -4.96 -0.43
C LEU A 24 -20.94 -4.95 -0.87
N VAL A 25 -21.25 -5.61 -1.99
CA VAL A 25 -22.64 -5.70 -2.49
C VAL A 25 -22.95 -7.12 -2.94
N ASP A 26 -23.99 -7.71 -2.38
CA ASP A 26 -24.48 -9.05 -2.69
C ASP A 26 -25.98 -9.12 -2.32
N ASP A 27 -26.84 -9.64 -3.17
CA ASP A 27 -28.28 -9.67 -2.89
C ASP A 27 -28.71 -10.72 -1.86
N GLU A 28 -27.78 -11.57 -1.43
CA GLU A 28 -27.97 -12.52 -0.35
C GLU A 28 -27.56 -11.91 1.01
N ALA A 29 -28.52 -11.40 1.79
CA ALA A 29 -28.29 -10.71 3.07
C ALA A 29 -27.41 -11.50 4.06
N ASP A 30 -27.55 -12.84 4.10
CA ASP A 30 -26.73 -13.70 4.97
C ASP A 30 -25.25 -13.68 4.54
N ILE A 31 -24.96 -13.68 3.24
CA ILE A 31 -23.61 -13.58 2.69
C ILE A 31 -23.03 -12.22 3.04
N VAL A 32 -23.78 -11.15 2.82
CA VAL A 32 -23.38 -9.77 3.17
C VAL A 32 -22.99 -9.69 4.64
N HIS A 33 -23.84 -10.23 5.55
CA HIS A 33 -23.58 -10.20 6.98
C HIS A 33 -22.29 -10.95 7.37
N VAL A 34 -22.13 -12.17 6.86
CA VAL A 34 -20.96 -13.03 7.16
C VAL A 34 -19.67 -12.40 6.64
N LEU A 35 -19.65 -11.93 5.38
CA LEU A 35 -18.46 -11.34 4.77
C LEU A 35 -18.12 -10.01 5.43
N LYS A 36 -19.11 -9.13 5.67
CA LYS A 36 -18.90 -7.87 6.40
C LYS A 36 -18.21 -8.11 7.73
N ARG A 37 -18.83 -8.95 8.59
CA ARG A 37 -18.28 -9.23 9.91
C ARG A 37 -16.90 -9.87 9.86
N GLY A 38 -16.67 -10.77 8.91
CA GLY A 38 -15.37 -11.41 8.73
C GLY A 38 -14.27 -10.43 8.31
N LEU A 39 -14.57 -9.51 7.41
CA LEU A 39 -13.64 -8.46 6.97
C LEU A 39 -13.39 -7.43 8.09
N GLU A 40 -14.43 -7.02 8.83
CA GLU A 40 -14.30 -6.10 9.97
C GLU A 40 -13.41 -6.68 11.08
N ILE A 41 -13.52 -7.97 11.41
CA ILE A 41 -12.63 -8.67 12.36
C ILE A 41 -11.16 -8.63 11.89
N LYS A 42 -10.94 -8.55 10.59
CA LYS A 42 -9.60 -8.45 9.98
C LYS A 42 -9.10 -7.00 9.81
N GLY A 43 -9.85 -6.03 10.36
CA GLY A 43 -9.43 -4.63 10.38
C GLY A 43 -9.85 -3.79 9.18
N PHE A 44 -10.76 -4.28 8.33
CA PHE A 44 -11.32 -3.49 7.23
C PHE A 44 -12.54 -2.68 7.70
N GLU A 45 -12.72 -1.47 7.17
CA GLU A 45 -14.01 -0.78 7.22
C GLU A 45 -14.87 -1.28 6.06
N VAL A 46 -16.11 -1.68 6.34
CA VAL A 46 -16.98 -2.30 5.34
C VAL A 46 -18.35 -1.63 5.31
N ASP A 47 -18.64 -0.93 4.23
CA ASP A 47 -20.01 -0.52 3.89
C ASP A 47 -20.62 -1.64 3.03
N ALA A 48 -21.61 -2.31 3.56
CA ALA A 48 -22.19 -3.50 2.95
C ALA A 48 -23.68 -3.32 2.65
N TYR A 49 -24.10 -3.75 1.46
CA TYR A 49 -25.44 -3.56 0.93
C TYR A 49 -25.96 -4.87 0.35
N ASP A 50 -27.21 -5.21 0.65
CA ASP A 50 -27.96 -6.29 0.00
C ASP A 50 -28.81 -5.78 -1.18
N SER A 51 -28.80 -4.47 -1.42
CA SER A 51 -29.44 -3.81 -2.55
C SER A 51 -28.42 -3.09 -3.41
N PRO A 52 -28.23 -3.48 -4.69
CA PRO A 52 -27.32 -2.81 -5.57
C PRO A 52 -27.76 -1.35 -5.88
N GLN A 53 -29.06 -1.05 -5.78
CA GLN A 53 -29.55 0.32 -5.95
C GLN A 53 -29.14 1.20 -4.77
N GLU A 54 -29.29 0.74 -3.53
CA GLU A 54 -28.86 1.49 -2.33
C GLU A 54 -27.34 1.72 -2.35
N ALA A 55 -26.56 0.71 -2.75
CA ALA A 55 -25.13 0.84 -2.91
C ALA A 55 -24.77 1.93 -3.94
N SER A 56 -25.48 1.97 -5.08
CA SER A 56 -25.28 2.99 -6.11
C SER A 56 -25.61 4.41 -5.60
N ASP A 57 -26.74 4.56 -4.91
CA ASP A 57 -27.22 5.86 -4.42
C ASP A 57 -26.36 6.42 -3.27
N SER A 58 -25.76 5.51 -2.47
CA SER A 58 -24.90 5.87 -1.34
C SER A 58 -23.42 6.04 -1.72
N PHE A 59 -23.03 5.66 -2.93
CA PHE A 59 -21.63 5.67 -3.36
C PHE A 59 -21.04 7.08 -3.46
N LYS A 60 -19.83 7.24 -2.91
CA LYS A 60 -19.09 8.52 -2.94
C LYS A 60 -17.70 8.33 -3.55
N PRO A 61 -17.23 9.30 -4.36
CA PRO A 61 -15.90 9.24 -4.96
C PRO A 61 -14.80 9.29 -3.89
N ASN A 62 -13.71 8.60 -4.13
CA ASN A 62 -12.51 8.54 -3.28
C ASN A 62 -12.77 8.04 -1.85
N LEU A 63 -13.90 7.37 -1.61
CA LEU A 63 -14.25 6.82 -0.30
C LEU A 63 -13.73 5.38 -0.12
N TYR A 64 -13.78 4.58 -1.17
CA TYR A 64 -13.49 3.15 -1.13
C TYR A 64 -12.17 2.79 -1.80
N ASP A 65 -11.45 1.85 -1.21
CA ASP A 65 -10.20 1.32 -1.75
C ASP A 65 -10.46 0.13 -2.68
N LEU A 66 -11.57 -0.59 -2.45
CA LEU A 66 -11.97 -1.75 -3.23
C LEU A 66 -13.50 -1.91 -3.21
N ALA A 67 -14.07 -2.33 -4.34
CA ALA A 67 -15.42 -2.86 -4.42
C ALA A 67 -15.39 -4.39 -4.49
N ILE A 68 -16.19 -5.06 -3.68
CA ILE A 68 -16.45 -6.50 -3.75
C ILE A 68 -17.93 -6.65 -4.13
N LEU A 69 -18.17 -7.17 -5.33
CA LEU A 69 -19.51 -7.14 -5.92
C LEU A 69 -19.93 -8.54 -6.38
N ASP A 70 -21.10 -9.00 -5.96
CA ASP A 70 -21.68 -10.18 -6.60
C ASP A 70 -22.03 -9.89 -8.05
N ILE A 71 -21.80 -10.86 -8.95
CA ILE A 71 -22.09 -10.70 -10.37
C ILE A 71 -23.59 -10.74 -10.63
N ARG A 72 -24.31 -11.66 -9.94
CA ARG A 72 -25.71 -11.95 -10.25
C ARG A 72 -26.64 -11.38 -9.20
N MET A 73 -27.03 -10.15 -9.36
CA MET A 73 -28.03 -9.50 -8.52
C MET A 73 -29.28 -9.12 -9.34
N PRO A 74 -30.47 -9.14 -8.75
CA PRO A 74 -31.71 -8.69 -9.39
C PRO A 74 -31.65 -7.23 -9.80
N ARG A 75 -32.27 -6.87 -10.92
CA ARG A 75 -32.43 -5.50 -11.44
C ARG A 75 -31.12 -4.83 -11.90
N LEU A 76 -30.05 -4.86 -11.12
CA LEU A 76 -28.76 -4.26 -11.43
C LEU A 76 -27.64 -5.24 -11.10
N ASN A 77 -27.07 -5.92 -12.10
CA ASN A 77 -25.96 -6.85 -11.89
C ASN A 77 -24.66 -6.13 -11.51
N GLY A 78 -23.71 -6.86 -10.91
CA GLY A 78 -22.47 -6.30 -10.40
C GLY A 78 -21.64 -5.56 -11.44
N PHE A 79 -21.61 -6.02 -12.69
CA PHE A 79 -20.88 -5.32 -13.75
C PHE A 79 -21.52 -3.98 -14.12
N ALA A 80 -22.84 -3.91 -14.14
CA ALA A 80 -23.56 -2.67 -14.41
C ALA A 80 -23.39 -1.68 -13.24
N LEU A 81 -23.49 -2.17 -12.00
CA LEU A 81 -23.24 -1.39 -10.80
C LEU A 81 -21.79 -0.84 -10.81
N TYR A 82 -20.81 -1.69 -11.07
CA TYR A 82 -19.41 -1.24 -11.15
C TYR A 82 -19.19 -0.15 -12.21
N ARG A 83 -19.81 -0.27 -13.37
CA ARG A 83 -19.75 0.79 -14.42
C ARG A 83 -20.33 2.11 -13.95
N GLN A 84 -21.39 2.10 -13.13
CA GLN A 84 -21.95 3.32 -12.53
C GLN A 84 -20.97 3.93 -11.54
N MET A 85 -20.44 3.11 -10.62
CA MET A 85 -19.44 3.54 -9.63
C MET A 85 -18.16 4.08 -10.29
N LYS A 86 -17.68 3.45 -11.38
CA LYS A 86 -16.50 3.88 -12.14
C LYS A 86 -16.66 5.24 -12.82
N LYS A 87 -17.89 5.64 -13.16
CA LYS A 87 -18.16 7.00 -13.68
C LYS A 87 -18.01 8.06 -12.59
N ILE A 88 -18.30 7.70 -11.34
CA ILE A 88 -18.20 8.59 -10.18
C ILE A 88 -16.75 8.61 -9.65
N ASP A 89 -16.11 7.44 -9.58
CA ASP A 89 -14.72 7.28 -9.15
C ASP A 89 -13.92 6.45 -10.18
N PRO A 90 -13.22 7.09 -11.12
CA PRO A 90 -12.39 6.40 -12.10
C PRO A 90 -11.24 5.58 -11.52
N SER A 91 -10.83 5.83 -10.27
CA SER A 91 -9.74 5.10 -9.60
C SER A 91 -10.21 3.80 -8.96
N LEU A 92 -11.52 3.62 -8.71
CA LEU A 92 -12.08 2.45 -8.05
C LEU A 92 -11.66 1.15 -8.76
N THR A 93 -11.20 0.18 -7.99
CA THR A 93 -10.95 -1.19 -8.46
C THR A 93 -11.99 -2.14 -7.90
N ALA A 94 -12.24 -3.26 -8.58
CA ALA A 94 -13.22 -4.23 -8.12
C ALA A 94 -12.72 -5.67 -8.20
N CYS A 95 -13.20 -6.48 -7.23
CA CYS A 95 -13.24 -7.93 -7.28
C CYS A 95 -14.70 -8.37 -7.38
N PHE A 96 -14.97 -9.42 -8.15
CA PHE A 96 -16.32 -9.94 -8.29
C PHE A 96 -16.46 -11.28 -7.60
N LEU A 97 -17.62 -11.51 -6.97
CA LEU A 97 -18.02 -12.80 -6.46
C LEU A 97 -18.92 -13.49 -7.52
N SER A 98 -18.73 -14.78 -7.74
CA SER A 98 -19.51 -15.54 -8.73
C SER A 98 -19.83 -16.94 -8.23
N ALA A 99 -21.06 -17.38 -8.39
CA ALA A 99 -21.45 -18.79 -8.18
C ALA A 99 -20.88 -19.74 -9.25
N PHE A 100 -20.40 -19.20 -10.37
CA PHE A 100 -19.85 -19.96 -11.49
C PHE A 100 -18.38 -19.66 -11.69
N GLU A 101 -17.66 -20.63 -12.23
CA GLU A 101 -16.29 -20.43 -12.67
C GLU A 101 -16.29 -19.60 -13.97
N ILE A 102 -15.63 -18.46 -13.92
CA ILE A 102 -15.46 -17.57 -15.07
C ILE A 102 -13.97 -17.45 -15.32
N HIS A 103 -13.51 -17.93 -16.45
CA HIS A 103 -12.09 -17.80 -16.82
C HIS A 103 -11.75 -16.34 -17.14
N PRO A 104 -10.64 -15.80 -16.59
CA PRO A 104 -10.21 -14.42 -16.80
C PRO A 104 -10.13 -14.01 -18.27
N GLU A 105 -9.73 -14.93 -19.16
CA GLU A 105 -9.63 -14.68 -20.60
C GLU A 105 -11.01 -14.56 -21.29
N GLU A 106 -12.00 -15.29 -20.82
CA GLU A 106 -13.39 -15.15 -21.31
C GLU A 106 -13.99 -13.82 -20.84
N PHE A 107 -13.71 -13.46 -19.59
CA PHE A 107 -14.12 -12.15 -19.06
C PHE A 107 -13.54 -10.99 -19.88
N LYS A 108 -12.24 -11.02 -20.20
CA LYS A 108 -11.57 -9.99 -21.02
C LYS A 108 -12.18 -9.88 -22.42
N LYS A 109 -12.60 -11.00 -23.02
CA LYS A 109 -13.26 -11.01 -24.33
C LYS A 109 -14.63 -10.36 -24.29
N VAL A 110 -15.41 -10.62 -23.23
CA VAL A 110 -16.78 -10.10 -23.07
C VAL A 110 -16.78 -8.64 -22.58
N PHE A 111 -15.80 -8.26 -21.76
CA PHE A 111 -15.72 -6.94 -21.14
C PHE A 111 -14.34 -6.27 -21.33
N PRO A 112 -13.90 -6.00 -22.56
CA PRO A 112 -12.55 -5.48 -22.83
C PRO A 112 -12.29 -4.13 -22.15
N SER A 113 -13.28 -3.26 -22.05
CA SER A 113 -13.17 -1.95 -21.38
C SER A 113 -12.97 -2.02 -19.85
N MET A 114 -13.28 -3.18 -19.25
CA MET A 114 -13.17 -3.42 -17.81
C MET A 114 -11.97 -4.30 -17.44
N ALA A 115 -11.31 -4.89 -18.41
CA ALA A 115 -10.25 -5.88 -18.23
C ALA A 115 -9.10 -5.38 -17.34
N ASN A 116 -8.77 -4.09 -17.39
CA ASN A 116 -7.70 -3.48 -16.58
C ASN A 116 -8.16 -3.06 -15.17
N SER A 117 -9.46 -2.93 -14.97
CA SER A 117 -10.03 -2.40 -13.70
C SER A 117 -10.63 -3.50 -12.83
N VAL A 118 -11.00 -4.63 -13.42
CA VAL A 118 -11.43 -5.83 -12.70
C VAL A 118 -10.19 -6.65 -12.38
N LYS A 119 -9.96 -6.86 -11.12
CA LYS A 119 -8.72 -7.49 -10.64
C LYS A 119 -8.84 -9.00 -10.53
N THR A 120 -9.96 -9.49 -10.04
CA THR A 120 -10.20 -10.93 -9.93
C THR A 120 -11.70 -11.24 -9.89
N ILE A 121 -12.03 -12.49 -10.22
CA ILE A 121 -13.35 -13.07 -10.04
C ILE A 121 -13.18 -14.26 -9.10
N ILE A 122 -13.82 -14.17 -7.94
CA ILE A 122 -13.69 -15.13 -6.85
C ILE A 122 -14.93 -16.02 -6.85
N LYS A 123 -14.71 -17.33 -6.86
CA LYS A 123 -15.81 -18.31 -6.86
C LYS A 123 -16.43 -18.44 -5.47
N LYS A 124 -17.76 -18.39 -5.41
CA LYS A 124 -18.56 -18.77 -4.21
C LYS A 124 -18.68 -20.31 -4.12
N PRO A 125 -18.71 -20.90 -2.91
CA PRO A 125 -18.58 -20.25 -1.60
C PRO A 125 -17.11 -19.86 -1.31
N VAL A 126 -16.92 -18.70 -0.71
CA VAL A 126 -15.59 -18.20 -0.33
C VAL A 126 -15.46 -18.05 1.19
N THR A 127 -14.37 -18.56 1.74
CA THR A 127 -14.02 -18.29 3.15
C THR A 127 -13.38 -16.93 3.29
N ILE A 128 -13.47 -16.30 4.47
CA ILE A 128 -12.85 -15.00 4.74
C ILE A 128 -11.33 -15.03 4.45
N ASN A 129 -10.63 -16.08 4.85
CA ASN A 129 -9.19 -16.19 4.62
C ASN A 129 -8.86 -16.28 3.13
N ASN A 130 -9.62 -17.02 2.34
CA ASN A 130 -9.45 -17.07 0.90
C ASN A 130 -9.80 -15.74 0.24
N LEU A 131 -10.89 -15.09 0.66
CA LEU A 131 -11.26 -13.76 0.16
C LEU A 131 -10.12 -12.76 0.39
N ILE A 132 -9.56 -12.71 1.60
CA ILE A 132 -8.45 -11.81 1.93
C ILE A 132 -7.22 -12.13 1.09
N LYS A 133 -6.87 -13.40 0.91
CA LYS A 133 -5.75 -13.81 0.06
C LYS A 133 -5.91 -13.30 -1.38
N GLU A 134 -7.13 -13.39 -1.93
CA GLU A 134 -7.43 -12.95 -3.29
C GLU A 134 -7.44 -11.41 -3.44
N ILE A 135 -7.89 -10.66 -2.42
CA ILE A 135 -7.97 -9.20 -2.51
C ILE A 135 -6.69 -8.48 -2.07
N ALA A 136 -5.84 -9.11 -1.25
CA ALA A 136 -4.63 -8.49 -0.70
C ALA A 136 -3.70 -7.86 -1.75
N PRO A 137 -3.40 -8.49 -2.91
CA PRO A 137 -2.56 -7.88 -3.94
C PRO A 137 -3.12 -6.56 -4.47
N PHE A 138 -4.45 -6.42 -4.54
CA PHE A 138 -5.12 -5.23 -5.07
C PHE A 138 -5.16 -4.10 -4.05
N LEU A 139 -5.33 -4.45 -2.77
CA LEU A 139 -5.22 -3.50 -1.67
C LEU A 139 -3.80 -2.95 -1.57
N ARG A 140 -2.76 -3.79 -1.70
CA ARG A 140 -1.35 -3.36 -1.76
C ARG A 140 -1.13 -2.33 -2.87
N THR A 141 -1.62 -2.60 -4.07
CA THR A 141 -1.52 -1.67 -5.21
C THR A 141 -2.26 -0.35 -4.94
N SER A 142 -3.43 -0.40 -4.31
CA SER A 142 -4.20 0.80 -3.94
C SER A 142 -3.44 1.68 -2.93
N VAL A 143 -2.84 1.08 -1.89
CA VAL A 143 -1.99 1.80 -0.92
C VAL A 143 -0.82 2.47 -1.61
N VAL A 144 -0.09 1.71 -2.42
CA VAL A 144 1.06 2.21 -3.17
C VAL A 144 0.71 3.43 -4.02
N ALA A 145 -0.46 3.41 -4.67
CA ALA A 145 -0.91 4.50 -5.53
C ALA A 145 -1.41 5.75 -4.75
N ARG A 146 -2.01 5.54 -3.57
CA ARG A 146 -2.67 6.61 -2.81
C ARG A 146 -1.85 7.18 -1.67
N ALA A 147 -0.68 6.61 -1.36
CA ALA A 147 0.17 7.02 -0.26
C ALA A 147 0.37 8.54 -0.17
N HIS A 148 0.08 9.11 0.99
CA HIS A 148 0.21 10.52 1.26
C HIS A 148 1.53 10.82 1.98
N ARG A 149 1.92 12.08 1.92
CA ARG A 149 3.14 12.56 2.57
C ARG A 149 3.03 12.43 4.09
N GLY A 150 4.07 11.92 4.70
CA GLY A 150 4.14 11.69 6.15
C GLY A 150 3.74 10.28 6.58
N GLU A 151 3.14 9.49 5.70
CA GLU A 151 2.64 8.17 6.06
C GLU A 151 3.75 7.10 6.09
N HIS A 152 3.56 6.15 6.98
CA HIS A 152 4.44 5.00 7.19
C HIS A 152 3.66 3.70 7.04
N PHE A 153 4.07 2.86 6.10
CA PHE A 153 3.37 1.64 5.72
C PHE A 153 4.21 0.40 5.99
N LEU A 154 3.55 -0.68 6.42
CA LEU A 154 4.10 -2.02 6.40
C LEU A 154 3.31 -2.86 5.39
N ILE A 155 3.99 -3.45 4.43
CA ILE A 155 3.38 -4.35 3.46
C ILE A 155 4.18 -5.64 3.37
N ALA A 156 3.49 -6.78 3.53
CA ALA A 156 4.05 -8.09 3.27
C ALA A 156 3.70 -8.55 1.85
N PHE A 157 4.70 -9.02 1.13
CA PHE A 157 4.63 -9.49 -0.25
C PHE A 157 4.82 -11.01 -0.30
N ASP A 158 4.25 -11.64 -1.31
CA ASP A 158 4.30 -13.10 -1.44
C ASP A 158 5.59 -13.56 -2.14
N THR A 159 6.20 -12.70 -2.97
CA THR A 159 7.41 -13.01 -3.73
C THR A 159 8.40 -11.85 -3.79
N PRO A 160 9.72 -12.14 -3.97
CA PRO A 160 10.74 -11.12 -4.21
C PRO A 160 10.45 -10.23 -5.42
N GLN A 161 9.88 -10.83 -6.47
CA GLN A 161 9.54 -10.09 -7.68
C GLN A 161 8.42 -9.09 -7.42
N GLU A 162 7.35 -9.49 -6.74
CA GLU A 162 6.25 -8.61 -6.35
C GLU A 162 6.76 -7.46 -5.47
N LEU A 163 7.61 -7.76 -4.47
CA LEU A 163 8.20 -6.74 -3.61
C LEU A 163 8.92 -5.67 -4.41
N ILE A 164 9.79 -6.06 -5.35
CA ILE A 164 10.55 -5.11 -6.18
C ILE A 164 9.61 -4.32 -7.11
N GLU A 165 8.66 -4.97 -7.76
CA GLU A 165 7.73 -4.30 -8.69
C GLU A 165 6.87 -3.27 -7.98
N GLN A 166 6.28 -3.62 -6.84
CA GLN A 166 5.45 -2.72 -6.06
C GLN A 166 6.29 -1.60 -5.41
N SER A 167 7.49 -1.90 -4.93
CA SER A 167 8.43 -0.90 -4.42
C SER A 167 8.78 0.14 -5.48
N LEU A 168 9.12 -0.30 -6.69
CA LEU A 168 9.44 0.62 -7.78
C LEU A 168 8.22 1.42 -8.23
N GLN A 169 7.02 0.83 -8.22
CA GLN A 169 5.78 1.56 -8.53
C GLN A 169 5.48 2.63 -7.47
N PHE A 170 5.65 2.31 -6.18
CA PHE A 170 5.51 3.26 -5.07
C PHE A 170 6.46 4.44 -5.22
N LEU A 171 7.74 4.17 -5.49
CA LEU A 171 8.76 5.19 -5.68
C LEU A 171 8.51 6.03 -6.94
N LYS A 172 8.07 5.40 -8.05
CA LYS A 172 7.73 6.07 -9.30
C LYS A 172 6.65 7.13 -9.10
N THR A 173 5.58 6.78 -8.40
CA THR A 173 4.48 7.72 -8.07
C THR A 173 5.02 8.92 -7.29
N GLY A 174 5.87 8.70 -6.29
CA GLY A 174 6.53 9.80 -5.55
C GLY A 174 7.37 10.69 -6.44
N PHE A 175 8.23 10.08 -7.24
CA PHE A 175 9.20 10.79 -8.06
C PHE A 175 8.56 11.61 -9.18
N LEU A 176 7.65 10.99 -9.95
CA LEU A 176 7.06 11.59 -11.15
C LEU A 176 5.82 12.45 -10.86
N GLU A 177 4.97 12.03 -9.91
CA GLU A 177 3.67 12.67 -9.68
C GLU A 177 3.64 13.58 -8.46
N LYS A 178 4.40 13.23 -7.40
CA LYS A 178 4.39 13.97 -6.12
C LYS A 178 5.57 14.92 -5.95
N LEU A 179 6.54 14.92 -6.86
CA LEU A 179 7.77 15.71 -6.79
C LEU A 179 8.62 15.39 -5.54
N GLU A 180 8.69 14.13 -5.16
CA GLU A 180 9.54 13.63 -4.07
C GLU A 180 10.85 13.07 -4.62
N ASP A 181 11.95 13.18 -3.87
CA ASP A 181 13.14 12.39 -4.14
C ASP A 181 12.95 10.98 -3.59
N ILE A 182 13.76 10.02 -4.01
CA ILE A 182 13.56 8.63 -3.62
C ILE A 182 14.77 7.99 -2.96
N LEU A 183 14.47 7.07 -2.04
CA LEU A 183 15.41 6.15 -1.42
C LEU A 183 14.89 4.72 -1.54
N LEU A 184 15.70 3.84 -2.09
CA LEU A 184 15.44 2.38 -2.07
C LEU A 184 16.58 1.69 -1.34
N VAL A 185 16.25 1.02 -0.26
CA VAL A 185 17.17 0.14 0.50
C VAL A 185 16.74 -1.30 0.26
N THR A 186 17.54 -2.07 -0.46
CA THR A 186 17.22 -3.48 -0.77
C THR A 186 18.45 -4.29 -1.18
N ASP A 187 18.44 -5.57 -0.87
CA ASP A 187 19.40 -6.57 -1.32
C ASP A 187 18.79 -7.59 -2.32
N GLN A 188 17.53 -7.38 -2.75
CA GLN A 188 16.82 -8.32 -3.63
C GLN A 188 17.41 -8.40 -5.05
N LEU A 189 17.97 -7.30 -5.53
CA LEU A 189 18.63 -7.21 -6.83
C LEU A 189 19.90 -6.37 -6.74
N PRO A 190 20.91 -6.67 -7.58
CA PRO A 190 22.06 -5.79 -7.73
C PRO A 190 21.63 -4.38 -8.17
N LYS A 191 22.28 -3.34 -7.63
CA LYS A 191 21.96 -1.93 -7.94
C LYS A 191 21.91 -1.64 -9.44
N ASP A 192 22.79 -2.26 -10.23
CA ASP A 192 22.80 -2.06 -11.69
C ASP A 192 21.56 -2.64 -12.38
N ALA A 193 21.01 -3.75 -11.87
CA ALA A 193 19.75 -4.29 -12.37
C ALA A 193 18.59 -3.35 -12.04
N ILE A 194 18.56 -2.79 -10.83
CA ILE A 194 17.58 -1.78 -10.41
C ILE A 194 17.69 -0.53 -11.27
N ARG A 195 18.90 0.01 -11.50
CA ARG A 195 19.12 1.17 -12.38
C ARG A 195 18.58 0.95 -13.79
N LYS A 196 18.87 -0.20 -14.39
CA LYS A 196 18.36 -0.56 -15.72
C LYS A 196 16.84 -0.61 -15.75
N LYS A 197 16.20 -1.18 -14.71
CA LYS A 197 14.74 -1.29 -14.59
C LYS A 197 14.12 0.10 -14.47
N ILE A 198 14.63 0.94 -13.57
CA ILE A 198 14.17 2.33 -13.40
C ILE A 198 14.35 3.13 -14.71
N ALA A 199 15.52 3.09 -15.32
CA ALA A 199 15.79 3.84 -16.57
C ALA A 199 14.79 3.46 -17.66
N LYS A 200 14.52 2.16 -17.84
CA LYS A 200 13.59 1.65 -18.83
C LYS A 200 12.12 2.03 -18.54
N GLU A 201 11.68 1.83 -17.29
CA GLU A 201 10.26 1.95 -16.93
C GLU A 201 9.82 3.39 -16.66
N TRP A 202 10.76 4.26 -16.22
CA TRP A 202 10.47 5.66 -15.89
C TRP A 202 10.93 6.62 -17.00
N ASN A 203 11.71 6.14 -17.95
CA ASN A 203 12.30 6.92 -19.04
C ASN A 203 13.16 8.09 -18.54
N VAL A 204 14.11 7.80 -17.63
CA VAL A 204 14.97 8.78 -16.97
C VAL A 204 16.45 8.39 -17.02
N ASP A 205 17.36 9.38 -16.94
CA ASP A 205 18.80 9.13 -16.72
C ASP A 205 19.07 8.94 -15.22
N VAL A 206 19.04 7.68 -14.78
CA VAL A 206 19.26 7.32 -13.36
C VAL A 206 20.60 7.78 -12.83
N LYS A 207 21.68 7.70 -13.65
CA LYS A 207 23.03 8.09 -13.20
C LYS A 207 23.13 9.59 -12.95
N SER A 208 22.46 10.42 -13.75
CA SER A 208 22.39 11.86 -13.51
C SER A 208 21.62 12.13 -12.21
N LEU A 209 20.47 11.49 -12.04
CA LEU A 209 19.61 11.66 -10.87
C LEU A 209 20.29 11.18 -9.57
N GLU A 210 21.11 10.13 -9.62
CA GLU A 210 21.93 9.71 -8.46
C GLU A 210 22.99 10.75 -8.09
N ARG A 211 23.68 11.34 -9.08
CA ARG A 211 24.66 12.42 -8.83
C ARG A 211 24.01 13.66 -8.23
N GLU A 212 22.81 13.99 -8.63
CA GLU A 212 22.00 15.06 -8.06
C GLU A 212 21.48 14.72 -6.64
N GLY A 213 21.46 13.42 -6.28
CA GLY A 213 20.91 12.89 -5.03
C GLY A 213 19.39 12.81 -5.02
N ARG A 214 18.77 12.80 -6.20
CA ARG A 214 17.32 12.66 -6.37
C ARG A 214 16.85 11.20 -6.38
N ILE A 215 17.75 10.30 -6.76
CA ILE A 215 17.59 8.85 -6.61
C ILE A 215 18.75 8.35 -5.76
N THR A 216 18.42 7.59 -4.71
CA THR A 216 19.41 6.94 -3.86
C THR A 216 19.08 5.45 -3.77
N LEU A 217 20.06 4.62 -4.14
CA LEU A 217 19.97 3.17 -4.06
C LEU A 217 21.01 2.67 -3.06
N MET A 218 20.59 1.97 -2.03
CA MET A 218 21.45 1.43 -0.98
C MET A 218 21.15 -0.04 -0.71
N THR A 219 22.14 -0.76 -0.26
CA THR A 219 21.97 -2.08 0.34
C THR A 219 21.57 -1.95 1.80
N PHE A 220 21.08 -3.04 2.40
CA PHE A 220 20.81 -3.11 3.83
C PHE A 220 22.04 -2.70 4.65
N ARG A 221 23.22 -3.23 4.30
CA ARG A 221 24.48 -2.95 4.98
C ARG A 221 24.83 -1.45 4.89
N GLU A 222 24.76 -0.84 3.73
CA GLU A 222 25.06 0.58 3.53
C GLU A 222 24.13 1.50 4.32
N TRP A 223 22.88 1.10 4.50
CA TRP A 223 21.88 1.90 5.19
C TRP A 223 21.94 1.73 6.73
N HIS A 224 21.99 0.50 7.21
CA HIS A 224 21.80 0.18 8.62
C HIS A 224 23.07 -0.06 9.41
N LEU A 225 24.22 -0.35 8.76
CA LEU A 225 25.42 -0.75 9.46
C LEU A 225 26.57 0.25 9.34
N ILE A 226 27.35 0.39 10.42
CA ILE A 226 28.70 0.99 10.43
C ILE A 226 29.63 -0.07 11.02
N ASP A 227 30.68 -0.42 10.32
CA ASP A 227 31.65 -1.44 10.74
C ASP A 227 30.95 -2.69 11.30
N ASP A 228 29.96 -3.18 10.55
CA ASP A 228 29.09 -4.32 10.89
C ASP A 228 28.22 -4.15 12.14
N ARG A 229 28.12 -2.95 12.69
CA ARG A 229 27.25 -2.64 13.82
C ARG A 229 26.01 -1.88 13.37
N PHE A 230 24.87 -2.31 13.88
CA PHE A 230 23.60 -1.66 13.63
C PHE A 230 23.53 -0.28 14.28
N ASP A 231 23.20 0.77 13.49
CA ASP A 231 23.15 2.15 13.96
C ASP A 231 21.88 2.87 13.46
N ILE A 232 20.89 2.98 14.35
CA ILE A 232 19.62 3.65 14.09
C ILE A 232 19.83 5.16 13.87
N GLU A 233 20.62 5.80 14.72
CA GLU A 233 20.79 7.26 14.70
C GLU A 233 21.47 7.73 13.41
N ARG A 234 22.40 6.93 12.89
CA ARG A 234 23.00 7.20 11.59
C ARG A 234 21.97 7.16 10.47
N SER A 235 21.15 6.11 10.43
CA SER A 235 20.12 5.96 9.38
C SER A 235 19.10 7.10 9.44
N LYS A 236 18.66 7.49 10.65
CA LYS A 236 17.75 8.64 10.85
C LYS A 236 18.41 9.97 10.45
N THR A 237 19.68 10.14 10.78
CA THR A 237 20.45 11.33 10.39
C THR A 237 20.60 11.42 8.86
N MET A 238 20.87 10.31 8.19
CA MET A 238 20.95 10.25 6.72
C MET A 238 19.60 10.59 6.09
N MET A 239 18.51 10.02 6.59
CA MET A 239 17.15 10.33 6.12
C MET A 239 16.84 11.82 6.26
N SER A 240 17.13 12.42 7.42
CA SER A 240 16.91 13.85 7.68
C SER A 240 17.73 14.76 6.72
N LYS A 241 18.98 14.39 6.44
CA LYS A 241 19.83 15.10 5.46
C LYS A 241 19.26 15.00 4.03
N MET A 242 18.77 13.83 3.62
CA MET A 242 18.14 13.63 2.31
C MET A 242 16.89 14.48 2.16
N VAL A 243 16.02 14.49 3.18
CA VAL A 243 14.81 15.33 3.20
C VAL A 243 15.17 16.80 3.06
N ARG A 244 16.12 17.30 3.85
CA ARG A 244 16.55 18.70 3.79
C ARG A 244 17.06 19.05 2.38
N LYS A 245 17.93 18.22 1.81
CA LYS A 245 18.44 18.40 0.45
C LYS A 245 17.33 18.42 -0.59
N SER A 246 16.33 17.54 -0.45
CA SER A 246 15.17 17.48 -1.33
C SER A 246 14.38 18.79 -1.30
N ILE A 247 14.07 19.30 -0.10
CA ILE A 247 13.34 20.57 0.07
C ILE A 247 14.13 21.77 -0.47
N GLU A 248 15.44 21.86 -0.15
CA GLU A 248 16.33 22.88 -0.67
C GLU A 248 16.44 22.85 -2.20
N GLY A 249 16.35 21.66 -2.81
CA GLY A 249 16.28 21.45 -4.26
C GLY A 249 14.90 21.72 -4.88
N GLY A 250 13.95 22.29 -4.14
CA GLY A 250 12.59 22.61 -4.64
C GLY A 250 11.66 21.40 -4.78
N ARG A 251 12.01 20.26 -4.18
CA ARG A 251 11.16 19.07 -4.14
C ARG A 251 10.28 19.09 -2.88
N LYS A 252 9.35 18.14 -2.79
CA LYS A 252 8.35 18.11 -1.71
C LYS A 252 8.69 17.20 -0.55
N GLY A 253 9.78 16.44 -0.63
CA GLY A 253 10.19 15.52 0.41
C GLY A 253 10.85 14.26 -0.13
N LEU A 254 10.83 13.21 0.68
CA LEU A 254 11.46 11.91 0.39
C LEU A 254 10.41 10.81 0.38
N ARG A 255 10.45 9.94 -0.61
CA ARG A 255 9.72 8.68 -0.63
C ARG A 255 10.70 7.53 -0.50
N SER A 256 10.53 6.68 0.50
CA SER A 256 11.47 5.62 0.82
C SER A 256 10.84 4.24 0.84
N VAL A 257 11.61 3.25 0.41
CA VAL A 257 11.31 1.84 0.62
C VAL A 257 12.48 1.21 1.36
N GLY A 258 12.19 0.54 2.46
CA GLY A 258 13.11 -0.31 3.20
C GLY A 258 12.71 -1.78 3.06
N ASP A 259 13.60 -2.60 2.49
CA ASP A 259 13.46 -4.06 2.51
C ASP A 259 13.91 -4.57 3.88
N MET A 260 12.97 -5.09 4.67
CA MET A 260 13.20 -5.55 6.04
C MET A 260 13.63 -7.03 6.11
N ASN A 261 13.61 -7.74 4.99
CA ASN A 261 13.92 -9.18 4.96
C ASN A 261 15.38 -9.51 5.37
N PRO A 262 16.39 -8.67 5.10
CA PRO A 262 17.75 -8.95 5.59
C PRO A 262 17.88 -9.05 7.11
N PHE A 263 17.01 -8.42 7.91
CA PHE A 263 17.01 -8.60 9.37
C PHE A 263 16.76 -10.05 9.77
N PHE A 264 15.90 -10.76 9.04
CA PHE A 264 15.58 -12.17 9.29
C PHE A 264 16.73 -13.08 8.89
N SER A 265 17.30 -12.87 7.71
CA SER A 265 18.39 -13.71 7.20
C SER A 265 19.72 -13.51 7.96
N THR A 266 19.90 -12.38 8.62
CA THR A 266 21.08 -12.06 9.44
C THR A 266 20.88 -12.34 10.92
N GLY A 267 19.68 -12.76 11.34
CA GLY A 267 19.35 -13.00 12.76
C GLY A 267 19.21 -11.74 13.60
N MET A 268 19.02 -10.56 12.99
CA MET A 268 18.98 -9.26 13.67
C MET A 268 17.57 -8.86 14.10
N MET A 269 16.81 -9.80 14.72
CA MET A 269 15.41 -9.58 15.08
C MET A 269 15.21 -8.49 16.13
N GLN A 270 16.10 -8.40 17.14
CA GLN A 270 16.03 -7.33 18.15
C GLN A 270 16.26 -5.95 17.52
N GLN A 271 17.18 -5.88 16.56
CA GLN A 271 17.46 -4.65 15.81
C GLN A 271 16.28 -4.27 14.90
N LEU A 272 15.58 -5.24 14.29
CA LEU A 272 14.36 -4.99 13.54
C LEU A 272 13.29 -4.31 14.44
N VAL A 273 13.00 -4.90 15.60
CA VAL A 273 12.01 -4.35 16.52
C VAL A 273 12.45 -2.96 17.01
N ALA A 274 13.74 -2.77 17.32
CA ALA A 274 14.28 -1.47 17.70
C ALA A 274 14.17 -0.43 16.57
N TRP A 275 14.43 -0.82 15.33
CA TRP A 275 14.26 0.05 14.16
C TRP A 275 12.80 0.49 13.99
N GLU A 276 11.86 -0.46 13.93
CA GLU A 276 10.44 -0.19 13.75
C GLU A 276 9.87 0.66 14.90
N SER A 277 10.27 0.37 16.15
CA SER A 277 9.90 1.19 17.32
C SER A 277 10.46 2.61 17.26
N SER A 278 11.54 2.83 16.54
CA SER A 278 12.18 4.15 16.41
C SER A 278 11.53 5.06 15.39
N LEU A 279 10.68 4.49 14.53
CA LEU A 279 9.98 5.23 13.48
C LEU A 279 8.61 5.68 14.00
N GLU A 280 8.18 6.84 13.56
CA GLU A 280 6.86 7.39 13.88
C GLU A 280 5.80 6.81 12.96
N LYS A 281 4.58 6.62 13.48
CA LYS A 281 3.41 6.24 12.66
C LYS A 281 3.16 7.27 11.55
N GLN A 282 3.36 8.54 11.90
CA GLN A 282 3.34 9.65 10.95
C GLN A 282 4.58 10.52 11.17
N PHE A 283 5.38 10.66 10.14
CA PHE A 283 6.61 11.45 10.23
C PHE A 283 6.30 12.94 10.31
N GLU A 284 6.95 13.65 11.22
CA GLU A 284 6.99 15.12 11.22
C GLU A 284 7.74 15.65 10.00
N LEU A 285 8.79 14.94 9.56
CA LEU A 285 9.50 15.22 8.33
C LEU A 285 8.66 14.82 7.11
N PRO A 286 8.81 15.49 5.97
CA PRO A 286 8.12 15.14 4.74
C PRO A 286 8.69 13.85 4.10
N VAL A 287 8.51 12.73 4.79
CA VAL A 287 8.88 11.39 4.38
C VAL A 287 7.61 10.56 4.20
N THR A 288 7.54 9.80 3.11
CA THR A 288 6.55 8.74 2.91
C THR A 288 7.31 7.43 2.81
N SER A 289 7.11 6.52 3.75
CA SER A 289 7.94 5.31 3.88
C SER A 289 7.14 4.02 3.78
N LEU A 290 7.70 3.05 3.07
CA LEU A 290 7.21 1.69 2.96
C LEU A 290 8.25 0.72 3.55
N CYS A 291 7.89 0.01 4.63
CA CYS A 291 8.62 -1.14 5.14
C CYS A 291 8.09 -2.41 4.46
N ALA A 292 8.95 -3.02 3.63
CA ALA A 292 8.60 -4.15 2.77
C ALA A 292 9.10 -5.47 3.37
N TYR A 293 8.20 -6.42 3.52
CA TYR A 293 8.45 -7.73 4.12
C TYR A 293 8.07 -8.86 3.17
N TYR A 294 8.56 -10.07 3.41
CA TYR A 294 7.93 -11.29 2.93
C TYR A 294 6.89 -11.79 3.93
N GLY A 295 5.80 -12.35 3.42
CA GLY A 295 4.74 -12.93 4.25
C GLY A 295 5.28 -13.99 5.21
N ASP A 296 6.09 -14.92 4.72
CA ASP A 296 6.73 -15.97 5.52
C ASP A 296 7.61 -15.42 6.65
N ASN A 297 8.25 -14.26 6.46
CA ASN A 297 9.04 -13.60 7.48
C ASN A 297 8.14 -12.96 8.56
N VAL A 298 7.06 -12.32 8.15
CA VAL A 298 6.09 -11.75 9.09
C VAL A 298 5.47 -12.84 9.97
N GLU A 299 5.22 -14.04 9.43
CA GLU A 299 4.72 -15.18 10.18
C GLU A 299 5.67 -15.71 11.26
N GLN A 300 6.97 -15.39 11.18
CA GLN A 300 7.98 -15.75 12.19
C GLN A 300 7.99 -14.79 13.40
N LEU A 301 7.38 -13.61 13.26
CA LEU A 301 7.31 -12.63 14.34
C LEU A 301 6.41 -13.13 15.47
N ASP A 302 6.80 -12.84 16.69
CA ASP A 302 5.94 -13.04 17.86
C ASP A 302 4.87 -11.94 17.98
N ASN A 303 3.89 -12.16 18.84
CA ASN A 303 2.78 -11.23 19.01
C ASN A 303 3.23 -9.85 19.51
N SER A 304 4.34 -9.76 20.25
CA SER A 304 4.86 -8.49 20.76
C SER A 304 5.48 -7.67 19.65
N ALA A 305 6.26 -8.28 18.76
CA ALA A 305 6.85 -7.63 17.59
C ALA A 305 5.76 -7.17 16.62
N ILE A 306 4.74 -8.00 16.37
CA ILE A 306 3.58 -7.63 15.54
C ILE A 306 2.85 -6.42 16.12
N ALA A 307 2.62 -6.40 17.44
CA ALA A 307 1.95 -5.27 18.11
C ALA A 307 2.74 -3.97 17.94
N VAL A 308 4.07 -4.00 18.10
CA VAL A 308 4.95 -2.85 17.87
C VAL A 308 4.80 -2.38 16.42
N MET A 309 4.87 -3.27 15.44
CA MET A 309 4.74 -2.91 14.03
C MET A 309 3.39 -2.26 13.72
N GLN A 310 2.29 -2.80 14.24
CA GLN A 310 0.95 -2.24 14.07
C GLN A 310 0.81 -0.85 14.72
N GLN A 311 1.47 -0.63 15.84
CA GLN A 311 1.45 0.66 16.54
C GLN A 311 2.18 1.75 15.75
N HIS A 312 3.25 1.42 15.03
CA HIS A 312 4.14 2.37 14.36
C HIS A 312 3.88 2.55 12.86
N HIS A 313 2.89 1.85 12.29
CA HIS A 313 2.49 1.99 10.88
C HIS A 313 1.06 2.49 10.74
N ASN A 314 0.80 3.29 9.71
CA ASN A 314 -0.55 3.73 9.36
C ASN A 314 -1.38 2.57 8.82
N ILE A 315 -0.75 1.72 8.01
CA ILE A 315 -1.39 0.57 7.38
C ILE A 315 -0.43 -0.62 7.48
N THR A 316 -0.97 -1.75 7.92
CA THR A 316 -0.27 -3.03 7.97
C THR A 316 -1.03 -4.05 7.13
N LEU A 317 -0.44 -4.50 6.01
CA LEU A 317 -1.02 -5.49 5.11
C LEU A 317 -0.23 -6.79 5.14
N GLY A 318 -0.92 -7.89 5.33
CA GLY A 318 -0.33 -9.24 5.32
C GLY A 318 0.19 -9.71 6.67
N ALA A 319 0.26 -8.87 7.70
CA ALA A 319 0.57 -9.31 9.06
C ALA A 319 -0.70 -9.88 9.71
N THR A 320 -1.03 -11.13 9.44
CA THR A 320 -2.10 -11.83 10.14
C THR A 320 -1.56 -12.36 11.47
N SER A 321 -2.12 -11.89 12.59
CA SER A 321 -1.86 -12.54 13.87
C SER A 321 -2.27 -14.02 13.78
N LYS A 322 -1.33 -14.91 14.08
CA LYS A 322 -1.66 -16.31 14.38
C LYS A 322 -2.65 -16.30 15.55
N ARG A 323 -3.86 -16.74 15.33
CA ARG A 323 -4.78 -17.20 16.37
C ARG A 323 -4.80 -18.70 16.38
#